data_05315936681321d0121bc065a8442bd1
#
_entry.id   05315936681321d0121bc065a8442bd1
#
_cell.length_a   1.000
_cell.length_b   1.000
_cell.length_c   1.000
_cell.angle_alpha   90.00
_cell.angle_beta   90.00
_cell.angle_gamma   90.00
#
_symmetry.space_group_name_H-M   'P 1'
#
loop_
_entity.id
_entity.type
_entity.pdbx_description
1 polymer ?
#
loop_
_entity_poly.entity_id
_entity_poly.type
_entity_poly.pdbx_seq_one_letter_code
_entity_poly.pdbx_strand_id
1 'polypeptide(L)'
;MVHEITDVSFRVDHPVSEPIITADAQRNKVLADYFAKEKVVYDSMTNDVNEFGKASKFWLNLANPDGTVNSAYGHLIWQVPSLGHSDFEETITGKGAMRTPWEWAVHSLKKDIHTRQAVVPFAMPHHYWDGNKDQVCTLHGVFHIRESRLNLSMVMRSNDLVRGLAYDMPWFILLMDRMVEELKPVYPSLTKGHYTHTVHSAHMY
;
A
#
# COMPACT_ATOMS: atom_id res chain seq x y z
N MET A 1 21.10 -16.42 10.60
CA MET A 1 21.88 -15.72 9.55
C MET A 1 20.83 -15.13 8.62
N VAL A 2 20.87 -13.84 8.36
CA VAL A 2 19.97 -13.20 7.39
C VAL A 2 20.62 -13.31 6.01
N HIS A 3 19.86 -13.79 5.02
CA HIS A 3 20.25 -13.72 3.62
C HIS A 3 19.57 -12.50 3.01
N GLU A 4 20.36 -11.66 2.36
CA GLU A 4 19.90 -10.38 1.81
C GLU A 4 20.41 -10.18 0.39
N ILE A 5 19.56 -9.59 -0.44
CA ILE A 5 19.91 -9.05 -1.76
C ILE A 5 19.43 -7.60 -1.78
N THR A 6 20.28 -6.68 -2.18
CA THR A 6 19.94 -5.25 -2.27
C THR A 6 19.42 -4.88 -3.65
N ASP A 7 18.53 -3.88 -3.68
CA ASP A 7 18.02 -3.22 -4.90
C ASP A 7 17.40 -4.19 -5.92
N VAL A 8 16.53 -5.06 -5.43
CA VAL A 8 15.77 -6.00 -6.27
C VAL A 8 14.55 -5.30 -6.88
N SER A 9 14.34 -5.49 -8.17
CA SER A 9 13.11 -5.07 -8.85
C SER A 9 12.62 -6.18 -9.76
N PHE A 10 11.29 -6.41 -9.75
CA PHE A 10 10.65 -7.34 -10.67
C PHE A 10 9.29 -6.81 -11.13
N ARG A 11 8.80 -7.34 -12.24
CA ARG A 11 7.52 -6.96 -12.85
C ARG A 11 6.61 -8.17 -12.98
N VAL A 12 5.33 -7.96 -12.73
CA VAL A 12 4.25 -8.93 -12.96
C VAL A 12 3.34 -8.36 -14.04
N ASP A 13 3.32 -9.02 -15.22
CA ASP A 13 2.57 -8.52 -16.38
C ASP A 13 1.05 -8.78 -16.30
N HIS A 14 0.64 -9.82 -15.56
CA HIS A 14 -0.75 -10.19 -15.35
C HIS A 14 -1.03 -10.28 -13.84
N PRO A 15 -1.07 -9.14 -13.12
CA PRO A 15 -1.20 -9.14 -11.68
C PRO A 15 -2.61 -9.59 -11.24
N VAL A 16 -2.66 -10.52 -10.28
CA VAL A 16 -3.89 -10.98 -9.63
C VAL A 16 -3.83 -10.68 -8.14
N SER A 17 -4.94 -10.17 -7.58
CA SER A 17 -5.06 -9.77 -6.17
C SER A 17 -5.45 -10.95 -5.26
N GLU A 18 -4.88 -12.11 -5.53
CA GLU A 18 -5.10 -13.34 -4.77
C GLU A 18 -3.86 -13.72 -3.98
N PRO A 19 -4.01 -14.48 -2.88
CA PRO A 19 -2.86 -14.99 -2.13
C PRO A 19 -1.88 -15.74 -3.03
N ILE A 20 -0.60 -15.56 -2.76
CA ILE A 20 0.46 -16.27 -3.49
C ILE A 20 0.32 -17.78 -3.25
N ILE A 21 0.39 -18.55 -4.34
CA ILE A 21 0.37 -20.01 -4.30
C ILE A 21 1.81 -20.54 -4.36
N THR A 22 2.15 -21.38 -3.40
CA THR A 22 3.43 -22.07 -3.30
C THR A 22 3.24 -23.58 -3.54
N ALA A 23 4.33 -24.32 -3.62
CA ALA A 23 4.28 -25.79 -3.70
C ALA A 23 3.78 -26.46 -2.39
N ASP A 24 3.79 -25.73 -1.27
CA ASP A 24 3.34 -26.21 0.03
C ASP A 24 1.87 -25.85 0.28
N ALA A 25 1.00 -26.86 0.21
CA ALA A 25 -0.44 -26.68 0.40
C ALA A 25 -0.81 -26.18 1.83
N GLN A 26 -0.05 -26.57 2.87
CA GLN A 26 -0.28 -26.06 4.22
C GLN A 26 0.10 -24.59 4.33
N ARG A 27 1.21 -24.20 3.72
CA ARG A 27 1.63 -22.81 3.63
C ARG A 27 0.57 -21.96 2.92
N ASN A 28 0.00 -22.45 1.83
CA ASN A 28 -1.04 -21.73 1.06
C ASN A 28 -2.28 -21.44 1.91
N LYS A 29 -2.70 -22.37 2.78
CA LYS A 29 -3.80 -22.12 3.72
C LYS A 29 -3.46 -21.00 4.70
N VAL A 30 -2.25 -21.00 5.25
CA VAL A 30 -1.79 -19.94 6.17
C VAL A 30 -1.75 -18.58 5.45
N LEU A 31 -1.24 -18.54 4.22
CA LEU A 31 -1.19 -17.31 3.42
C LEU A 31 -2.59 -16.76 3.15
N ALA A 32 -3.52 -17.62 2.72
CA ALA A 32 -4.90 -17.22 2.42
C ALA A 32 -5.66 -16.74 3.69
N ASP A 33 -5.52 -17.44 4.81
CA ASP A 33 -6.17 -17.08 6.08
C ASP A 33 -5.65 -15.73 6.60
N TYR A 34 -4.33 -15.53 6.59
CA TYR A 34 -3.75 -14.28 7.05
C TYR A 34 -4.11 -13.11 6.12
N PHE A 35 -3.99 -13.29 4.81
CA PHE A 35 -4.37 -12.26 3.83
C PHE A 35 -5.82 -11.81 4.00
N ALA A 36 -6.75 -12.76 4.20
CA ALA A 36 -8.16 -12.44 4.42
C ALA A 36 -8.36 -11.58 5.68
N LYS A 37 -7.67 -11.90 6.78
CA LYS A 37 -7.73 -11.16 8.05
C LYS A 37 -7.11 -9.78 7.92
N GLU A 38 -5.92 -9.69 7.36
CA GLU A 38 -5.19 -8.43 7.17
C GLU A 38 -5.95 -7.48 6.25
N LYS A 39 -6.51 -8.01 5.16
CA LYS A 39 -7.37 -7.24 4.26
C LYS A 39 -8.54 -6.59 5.00
N VAL A 40 -9.23 -7.33 5.89
CA VAL A 40 -10.34 -6.79 6.70
C VAL A 40 -9.87 -5.63 7.58
N VAL A 41 -8.71 -5.77 8.22
CA VAL A 41 -8.15 -4.72 9.08
C VAL A 41 -7.78 -3.49 8.26
N TYR A 42 -7.09 -3.66 7.13
CA TYR A 42 -6.78 -2.52 6.25
C TYR A 42 -8.03 -1.84 5.69
N ASP A 43 -9.04 -2.62 5.30
CA ASP A 43 -10.32 -2.10 4.79
C ASP A 43 -11.13 -1.34 5.86
N SER A 44 -10.94 -1.66 7.14
CA SER A 44 -11.56 -0.92 8.25
C SER A 44 -10.93 0.45 8.49
N MET A 45 -9.79 0.72 7.86
CA MET A 45 -9.05 1.98 7.97
C MET A 45 -8.59 2.34 9.40
N THR A 46 -8.60 1.37 10.31
CA THR A 46 -8.12 1.55 11.69
C THR A 46 -6.60 1.50 11.77
N ASN A 47 -6.03 2.12 12.79
CA ASN A 47 -4.64 1.94 13.22
C ASN A 47 -4.56 1.37 14.66
N ASP A 48 -5.68 0.93 15.24
CA ASP A 48 -5.72 0.32 16.58
C ASP A 48 -5.02 -1.04 16.57
N VAL A 49 -3.98 -1.18 17.38
CA VAL A 49 -3.19 -2.41 17.50
C VAL A 49 -4.02 -3.63 17.89
N ASN A 50 -5.12 -3.46 18.64
CA ASN A 50 -5.98 -4.58 19.02
C ASN A 50 -6.73 -5.17 17.82
N GLU A 51 -7.13 -4.36 16.87
CA GLU A 51 -7.73 -4.83 15.62
C GLU A 51 -6.71 -5.59 14.77
N PHE A 52 -5.48 -5.08 14.66
CA PHE A 52 -4.37 -5.77 14.01
C PHE A 52 -4.00 -7.08 14.73
N GLY A 53 -4.07 -7.09 16.07
CA GLY A 53 -3.84 -8.28 16.90
C GLY A 53 -4.79 -9.44 16.60
N LYS A 54 -6.00 -9.19 16.07
CA LYS A 54 -6.95 -10.21 15.61
C LYS A 54 -6.44 -10.93 14.34
N ALA A 55 -5.72 -10.23 13.47
CA ALA A 55 -5.10 -10.85 12.31
C ALA A 55 -3.85 -11.65 12.71
N SER A 56 -2.98 -11.06 13.54
CA SER A 56 -1.80 -11.73 14.09
C SER A 56 -1.35 -11.09 15.40
N LYS A 57 -1.05 -11.92 16.40
CA LYS A 57 -0.47 -11.45 17.68
C LYS A 57 0.88 -10.73 17.51
N PHE A 58 1.55 -10.92 16.39
CA PHE A 58 2.79 -10.24 16.06
C PHE A 58 2.64 -8.70 16.16
N TRP A 59 1.51 -8.16 15.72
CA TRP A 59 1.23 -6.72 15.74
C TRP A 59 1.23 -6.12 17.14
N LEU A 60 0.83 -6.89 18.17
CA LEU A 60 0.83 -6.42 19.55
C LEU A 60 2.25 -6.06 20.06
N ASN A 61 3.30 -6.65 19.46
CA ASN A 61 4.69 -6.34 19.80
C ASN A 61 5.19 -5.04 19.15
N LEU A 62 4.48 -4.55 18.15
CA LEU A 62 4.83 -3.37 17.36
C LEU A 62 4.10 -2.10 17.82
N ALA A 63 3.19 -2.23 18.81
CA ALA A 63 2.37 -1.14 19.29
C ALA A 63 3.19 0.10 19.67
N ASN A 64 2.74 1.24 19.19
CA ASN A 64 3.15 2.55 19.71
C ASN A 64 2.64 2.73 21.16
N PRO A 65 3.21 3.66 21.93
CA PRO A 65 2.77 3.94 23.31
C PRO A 65 1.28 4.33 23.43
N ASP A 66 0.68 4.85 22.36
CA ASP A 66 -0.73 5.24 22.30
C ASP A 66 -1.66 4.10 21.83
N GLY A 67 -1.14 2.90 21.63
CA GLY A 67 -1.92 1.74 21.18
C GLY A 67 -2.17 1.68 19.66
N THR A 68 -1.49 2.48 18.87
CA THR A 68 -1.57 2.46 17.41
C THR A 68 -0.45 1.64 16.77
N VAL A 69 -0.58 1.35 15.47
CA VAL A 69 0.49 0.83 14.62
C VAL A 69 0.73 1.76 13.44
N ASN A 70 2.00 1.93 13.05
CA ASN A 70 2.37 2.81 11.94
C ASN A 70 2.11 2.17 10.57
N SER A 71 2.29 0.85 10.45
CA SER A 71 2.10 0.09 9.19
C SER A 71 0.63 -0.23 8.92
N ALA A 72 -0.30 0.57 9.45
CA ALA A 72 -1.72 0.49 9.15
C ALA A 72 -2.01 1.04 7.74
N TYR A 73 -1.67 0.30 6.69
CA TYR A 73 -1.68 0.78 5.31
C TYR A 73 -3.01 1.39 4.87
N GLY A 74 -4.14 0.76 5.23
CA GLY A 74 -5.46 1.33 4.94
C GLY A 74 -5.69 2.68 5.62
N HIS A 75 -5.28 2.81 6.89
CA HIS A 75 -5.35 4.07 7.61
C HIS A 75 -4.49 5.14 6.91
N LEU A 76 -3.25 4.81 6.56
CA LEU A 76 -2.32 5.75 5.93
C LEU A 76 -2.84 6.33 4.62
N ILE A 77 -3.46 5.52 3.78
CA ILE A 77 -3.87 5.96 2.45
C ILE A 77 -5.30 6.54 2.39
N TRP A 78 -6.19 6.15 3.31
CA TRP A 78 -7.61 6.55 3.28
C TRP A 78 -8.06 7.46 4.44
N GLN A 79 -7.26 7.61 5.51
CA GLN A 79 -7.63 8.43 6.66
C GLN A 79 -6.65 9.56 6.95
N VAL A 80 -5.35 9.34 6.75
CA VAL A 80 -4.36 10.38 7.02
C VAL A 80 -4.48 11.46 5.94
N PRO A 81 -4.82 12.71 6.31
CA PRO A 81 -4.90 13.78 5.35
C PRO A 81 -3.51 14.13 4.83
N SER A 82 -3.40 14.33 3.52
CA SER A 82 -2.23 14.98 2.95
C SER A 82 -2.15 16.38 3.54
N LEU A 83 -1.03 16.69 4.20
CA LEU A 83 -0.78 18.04 4.72
C LEU A 83 -0.61 19.00 3.53
N GLY A 84 -1.72 19.45 2.96
CA GLY A 84 -1.75 20.58 2.06
C GLY A 84 -1.52 21.87 2.86
N HIS A 85 -0.97 22.89 2.25
CA HIS A 85 -1.08 24.23 2.78
C HIS A 85 -2.58 24.56 2.82
N SER A 86 -3.18 24.69 4.01
CA SER A 86 -4.62 24.98 4.16
C SER A 86 -5.03 26.24 3.39
N ASP A 87 -4.18 27.25 3.40
CA ASP A 87 -4.37 28.49 2.66
C ASP A 87 -4.30 28.32 1.14
N PHE A 88 -3.55 27.35 0.65
CA PHE A 88 -3.38 27.08 -0.77
C PHE A 88 -4.55 26.27 -1.34
N GLU A 89 -5.10 25.36 -0.56
CA GLU A 89 -6.25 24.55 -0.97
C GLU A 89 -7.55 25.34 -0.98
N GLU A 90 -7.75 26.22 -0.02
CA GLU A 90 -8.89 27.14 0.03
C GLU A 90 -8.88 28.11 -1.18
N THR A 91 -7.70 28.59 -1.59
CA THR A 91 -7.53 29.48 -2.74
C THR A 91 -7.71 28.78 -4.07
N ILE A 92 -7.29 27.51 -4.21
CA ILE A 92 -7.34 26.78 -5.50
C ILE A 92 -8.63 25.99 -5.66
N THR A 93 -9.15 25.35 -4.61
CA THR A 93 -10.29 24.44 -4.72
C THR A 93 -11.59 25.05 -4.23
N GLY A 94 -11.54 26.13 -3.47
CA GLY A 94 -12.70 26.75 -2.81
C GLY A 94 -13.38 25.82 -1.79
N LYS A 95 -12.73 24.75 -1.37
CA LYS A 95 -13.32 23.68 -0.58
C LYS A 95 -12.38 23.17 0.51
N GLY A 96 -11.58 23.89 1.15
CA GLY A 96 -10.86 23.60 2.41
C GLY A 96 -10.63 22.15 2.89
N ALA A 97 -10.83 21.17 2.04
CA ALA A 97 -10.74 19.75 2.40
C ALA A 97 -9.37 19.20 1.99
N MET A 98 -8.56 18.88 2.97
CA MET A 98 -7.34 18.10 2.75
C MET A 98 -7.72 16.72 2.20
N ARG A 99 -7.09 16.32 1.09
CA ARG A 99 -7.28 15.00 0.49
C ARG A 99 -6.35 13.98 1.14
N THR A 100 -6.84 12.76 1.26
CA THR A 100 -5.98 11.63 1.59
C THR A 100 -5.04 11.30 0.42
N PRO A 101 -3.94 10.56 0.64
CA PRO A 101 -3.08 10.10 -0.44
C PRO A 101 -3.83 9.39 -1.58
N TRP A 102 -4.82 8.57 -1.24
CA TRP A 102 -5.65 7.88 -2.22
C TRP A 102 -6.50 8.85 -3.04
N GLU A 103 -7.23 9.74 -2.37
CA GLU A 103 -8.06 10.75 -3.04
C GLU A 103 -7.23 11.67 -3.96
N TRP A 104 -6.01 12.00 -3.54
CA TRP A 104 -5.08 12.76 -4.38
C TRP A 104 -4.70 11.98 -5.64
N ALA A 105 -4.35 10.70 -5.53
CA ALA A 105 -4.00 9.85 -6.67
C ALA A 105 -5.17 9.73 -7.65
N VAL A 106 -6.37 9.45 -7.14
CA VAL A 106 -7.62 9.39 -7.94
C VAL A 106 -7.88 10.71 -8.66
N HIS A 107 -7.81 11.84 -7.91
CA HIS A 107 -8.02 13.17 -8.49
C HIS A 107 -7.03 13.47 -9.62
N SER A 108 -5.75 13.19 -9.37
CA SER A 108 -4.68 13.44 -10.35
C SER A 108 -4.89 12.65 -11.64
N LEU A 109 -5.28 11.37 -11.53
CA LEU A 109 -5.57 10.50 -12.68
C LEU A 109 -6.84 10.93 -13.41
N LYS A 110 -7.89 11.36 -12.70
CA LYS A 110 -9.12 11.88 -13.32
C LYS A 110 -8.88 13.20 -14.06
N LYS A 111 -7.98 14.04 -13.54
CA LYS A 111 -7.64 15.34 -14.12
C LYS A 111 -6.77 15.22 -15.36
N ASP A 112 -5.81 14.30 -15.36
CA ASP A 112 -4.87 14.08 -16.45
C ASP A 112 -4.49 12.59 -16.54
N ILE A 113 -4.92 11.92 -17.61
CA ILE A 113 -4.63 10.51 -17.86
C ILE A 113 -3.11 10.21 -17.95
N HIS A 114 -2.32 11.23 -18.33
CA HIS A 114 -0.87 11.13 -18.46
C HIS A 114 -0.11 11.62 -17.23
N THR A 115 -0.81 11.94 -16.16
CA THR A 115 -0.21 12.44 -14.92
C THR A 115 0.94 11.59 -14.43
N ARG A 116 1.90 12.22 -13.75
CA ARG A 116 3.00 11.62 -13.01
C ARG A 116 2.91 11.95 -11.51
N GLN A 117 1.76 12.49 -11.07
CA GLN A 117 1.54 12.98 -9.70
C GLN A 117 0.69 12.03 -8.85
N ALA A 118 0.21 10.91 -9.41
CA ALA A 118 -0.59 9.93 -8.66
C ALA A 118 0.30 9.07 -7.78
N VAL A 119 0.90 9.71 -6.78
CA VAL A 119 1.78 9.09 -5.77
C VAL A 119 1.00 8.88 -4.48
N VAL A 120 1.13 7.68 -3.92
CA VAL A 120 0.55 7.29 -2.63
C VAL A 120 1.69 6.99 -1.68
N PRO A 121 2.08 7.92 -0.78
CA PRO A 121 3.10 7.69 0.23
C PRO A 121 2.54 6.80 1.36
N PHE A 122 3.41 5.95 1.92
CA PHE A 122 3.14 5.14 3.12
C PHE A 122 4.10 5.53 4.24
N ALA A 123 5.39 5.67 3.95
CA ALA A 123 6.35 6.18 4.92
C ALA A 123 6.18 7.70 5.06
N MET A 124 5.78 8.14 6.23
CA MET A 124 5.51 9.53 6.55
C MET A 124 6.58 10.09 7.50
N PRO A 125 6.86 11.40 7.50
CA PRO A 125 7.88 12.01 8.36
C PRO A 125 7.69 11.71 9.86
N HIS A 126 6.46 11.57 10.33
CA HIS A 126 6.15 11.27 11.72
C HIS A 126 6.45 9.82 12.15
N HIS A 127 6.85 8.94 11.20
CA HIS A 127 7.31 7.58 11.53
C HIS A 127 8.79 7.53 11.97
N TYR A 128 9.57 8.62 11.78
CA TYR A 128 11.01 8.63 12.03
C TYR A 128 11.33 9.16 13.43
N TRP A 129 11.36 8.26 14.41
CA TRP A 129 11.74 8.58 15.78
C TRP A 129 12.41 7.38 16.47
N ASP A 130 13.28 7.67 17.44
CA ASP A 130 14.03 6.65 18.17
C ASP A 130 13.11 5.80 19.05
N GLY A 131 13.25 4.47 18.95
CA GLY A 131 12.40 3.51 19.68
C GLY A 131 11.15 3.08 18.92
N ASN A 132 10.90 3.61 17.72
CA ASN A 132 9.84 3.11 16.84
C ASN A 132 10.10 1.65 16.47
N LYS A 133 9.18 0.74 16.86
CA LYS A 133 9.26 -0.68 16.57
C LYS A 133 8.60 -1.05 15.25
N ASP A 134 7.69 -0.21 14.77
CA ASP A 134 6.94 -0.37 13.54
C ASP A 134 7.37 0.69 12.51
N GLN A 135 8.62 0.62 12.10
CA GLN A 135 9.10 1.46 11.00
C GLN A 135 8.52 0.95 9.69
N VAL A 136 7.64 1.73 9.08
CA VAL A 136 6.95 1.39 7.83
C VAL A 136 7.91 0.93 6.74
N CYS A 137 7.68 -0.27 6.20
CA CYS A 137 8.54 -0.87 5.18
C CYS A 137 8.25 -0.34 3.78
N THR A 138 6.99 -0.07 3.47
CA THR A 138 6.56 0.49 2.19
C THR A 138 6.83 1.98 2.16
N LEU A 139 7.56 2.45 1.15
CA LEU A 139 7.85 3.87 0.99
C LEU A 139 6.73 4.59 0.27
N HIS A 140 6.42 4.17 -0.94
CA HIS A 140 5.34 4.75 -1.75
C HIS A 140 4.90 3.81 -2.86
N GLY A 141 3.70 4.10 -3.40
CA GLY A 141 3.20 3.56 -4.66
C GLY A 141 2.99 4.69 -5.68
N VAL A 142 3.20 4.40 -6.95
CA VAL A 142 2.94 5.33 -8.06
C VAL A 142 2.01 4.67 -9.06
N PHE A 143 0.83 5.26 -9.24
CA PHE A 143 -0.10 4.86 -10.29
C PHE A 143 0.13 5.67 -11.57
N HIS A 144 0.02 5.02 -12.72
CA HIS A 144 0.02 5.70 -14.00
C HIS A 144 -0.76 4.91 -15.05
N ILE A 145 -1.42 5.65 -15.95
CA ILE A 145 -2.17 5.05 -17.06
C ILE A 145 -1.34 5.21 -18.34
N ARG A 146 -1.12 4.11 -19.05
CA ARG A 146 -0.50 4.10 -20.39
C ARG A 146 -1.23 3.06 -21.25
N GLU A 147 -1.56 3.42 -22.47
CA GLU A 147 -2.26 2.53 -23.41
C GLU A 147 -3.56 1.93 -22.82
N SER A 148 -4.37 2.77 -22.13
CA SER A 148 -5.58 2.36 -21.42
C SER A 148 -5.35 1.26 -20.36
N ARG A 149 -4.15 1.14 -19.81
CA ARG A 149 -3.79 0.22 -18.74
C ARG A 149 -3.30 0.98 -17.52
N LEU A 150 -3.88 0.66 -16.36
CA LEU A 150 -3.43 1.16 -15.07
C LEU A 150 -2.25 0.30 -14.58
N ASN A 151 -1.12 0.93 -14.43
CA ASN A 151 0.09 0.31 -13.88
C ASN A 151 0.33 0.83 -12.45
N LEU A 152 0.95 0.00 -11.62
CA LEU A 152 1.36 0.36 -10.27
C LEU A 152 2.82 -0.03 -10.05
N SER A 153 3.60 0.91 -9.56
CA SER A 153 4.97 0.65 -9.09
C SER A 153 5.03 0.89 -7.59
N MET A 154 5.38 -0.16 -6.83
CA MET A 154 5.59 -0.08 -5.39
C MET A 154 7.07 -0.08 -5.06
N VAL A 155 7.46 0.73 -4.08
CA VAL A 155 8.83 0.79 -3.56
C VAL A 155 8.82 0.54 -2.06
N MET A 156 9.63 -0.42 -1.63
CA MET A 156 9.82 -0.78 -0.23
C MET A 156 11.29 -0.58 0.18
N ARG A 157 11.53 -0.06 1.39
CA ARG A 157 12.88 0.00 1.96
C ARG A 157 13.40 -1.38 2.33
N SER A 158 12.49 -2.28 2.72
CA SER A 158 12.79 -3.61 3.21
C SER A 158 11.59 -4.53 3.02
N ASN A 159 11.81 -5.79 2.60
CA ASN A 159 10.75 -6.79 2.47
C ASN A 159 11.28 -8.19 2.75
N ASP A 160 10.63 -8.89 3.68
CA ASP A 160 10.87 -10.32 3.89
C ASP A 160 10.22 -11.10 2.73
N LEU A 161 11.04 -11.80 1.95
CA LEU A 161 10.59 -12.51 0.75
C LEU A 161 9.68 -13.71 1.05
N VAL A 162 9.74 -14.24 2.27
CA VAL A 162 8.96 -15.40 2.69
C VAL A 162 7.66 -14.99 3.40
N ARG A 163 7.73 -13.99 4.26
CA ARG A 163 6.60 -13.56 5.08
C ARG A 163 5.95 -12.28 4.55
N GLY A 164 6.73 -11.22 4.30
CA GLY A 164 6.22 -9.92 3.87
C GLY A 164 5.67 -9.94 2.45
N LEU A 165 6.50 -10.30 1.47
CA LEU A 165 6.13 -10.26 0.05
C LEU A 165 4.84 -11.02 -0.26
N ALA A 166 4.64 -12.16 0.40
CA ALA A 166 3.48 -13.02 0.19
C ALA A 166 2.14 -12.38 0.63
N TYR A 167 2.18 -11.36 1.48
CA TYR A 167 1.03 -10.60 1.97
C TYR A 167 0.93 -9.22 1.31
N ASP A 168 2.06 -8.52 1.22
CA ASP A 168 2.12 -7.17 0.67
C ASP A 168 1.70 -7.12 -0.81
N MET A 169 2.27 -7.99 -1.65
CA MET A 169 2.05 -7.95 -3.09
C MET A 169 0.58 -8.16 -3.47
N PRO A 170 -0.15 -9.17 -2.98
CA PRO A 170 -1.58 -9.32 -3.26
C PRO A 170 -2.42 -8.12 -2.84
N TRP A 171 -2.10 -7.51 -1.69
CA TRP A 171 -2.82 -6.34 -1.22
C TRP A 171 -2.54 -5.11 -2.11
N PHE A 172 -1.30 -4.87 -2.53
CA PHE A 172 -0.99 -3.79 -3.47
C PHE A 172 -1.67 -3.99 -4.82
N ILE A 173 -1.76 -5.23 -5.31
CA ILE A 173 -2.49 -5.53 -6.55
C ILE A 173 -4.00 -5.28 -6.36
N LEU A 174 -4.57 -5.54 -5.18
CA LEU A 174 -5.94 -5.18 -4.85
C LEU A 174 -6.18 -3.66 -4.94
N LEU A 175 -5.18 -2.83 -4.61
CA LEU A 175 -5.28 -1.38 -4.82
C LEU A 175 -5.38 -1.03 -6.31
N MET A 176 -4.75 -1.80 -7.22
CA MET A 176 -4.94 -1.63 -8.66
C MET A 176 -6.38 -1.92 -9.08
N ASP A 177 -6.98 -3.00 -8.57
CA ASP A 177 -8.38 -3.34 -8.87
C ASP A 177 -9.30 -2.21 -8.42
N ARG A 178 -9.13 -1.69 -7.20
CA ARG A 178 -9.92 -0.57 -6.67
C ARG A 178 -9.75 0.70 -7.49
N MET A 179 -8.51 1.04 -7.86
CA MET A 179 -8.24 2.23 -8.66
C MET A 179 -8.86 2.12 -10.06
N VAL A 180 -8.82 0.95 -10.70
CA VAL A 180 -9.50 0.73 -11.98
C VAL A 180 -11.01 0.96 -11.84
N GLU A 181 -11.65 0.36 -10.83
CA GLU A 181 -13.11 0.53 -10.61
C GLU A 181 -13.47 1.99 -10.37
N GLU A 182 -12.68 2.72 -9.60
CA GLU A 182 -12.93 4.13 -9.27
C GLU A 182 -12.73 5.07 -10.47
N LEU A 183 -11.89 4.68 -11.42
CA LEU A 183 -11.61 5.44 -12.64
C LEU A 183 -12.50 5.06 -13.83
N LYS A 184 -13.18 3.91 -13.82
CA LYS A 184 -14.09 3.47 -14.88
C LYS A 184 -15.15 4.49 -15.33
N PRO A 185 -15.75 5.28 -14.43
CA PRO A 185 -16.71 6.31 -14.86
C PRO A 185 -16.11 7.37 -15.79
N VAL A 186 -14.80 7.60 -15.71
CA VAL A 186 -14.06 8.55 -16.55
C VAL A 186 -13.38 7.84 -17.72
N TYR A 187 -12.88 6.62 -17.49
CA TYR A 187 -12.15 5.82 -18.46
C TYR A 187 -12.76 4.43 -18.60
N PRO A 188 -13.89 4.26 -19.34
CA PRO A 188 -14.63 2.99 -19.38
C PRO A 188 -13.83 1.79 -19.93
N SER A 189 -12.84 2.04 -20.79
CA SER A 189 -11.96 1.01 -21.36
C SER A 189 -10.72 0.70 -20.52
N LEU A 190 -10.58 1.35 -19.36
CA LEU A 190 -9.41 1.15 -18.50
C LEU A 190 -9.37 -0.30 -17.97
N THR A 191 -8.22 -0.92 -18.11
CA THR A 191 -7.95 -2.25 -17.57
C THR A 191 -6.69 -2.25 -16.69
N LYS A 192 -6.51 -3.29 -15.92
CA LYS A 192 -5.28 -3.51 -15.15
C LYS A 192 -4.09 -3.75 -16.11
N GLY A 193 -2.99 -3.06 -15.88
CA GLY A 193 -1.72 -3.23 -16.58
C GLY A 193 -0.74 -4.10 -15.78
N HIS A 194 0.51 -3.68 -15.69
CA HIS A 194 1.53 -4.39 -14.92
C HIS A 194 1.69 -3.83 -13.51
N TYR A 195 2.16 -4.68 -12.63
CA TYR A 195 2.64 -4.35 -11.30
C TYR A 195 4.15 -4.45 -11.26
N THR A 196 4.83 -3.44 -10.70
CA THR A 196 6.28 -3.47 -10.46
C THR A 196 6.53 -3.38 -8.97
N HIS A 197 7.39 -4.25 -8.46
CA HIS A 197 7.83 -4.27 -7.08
C HIS A 197 9.33 -4.00 -7.00
N THR A 198 9.70 -2.98 -6.26
CA THR A 198 11.10 -2.63 -6.00
C THR A 198 11.34 -2.65 -4.50
N VAL A 199 12.41 -3.29 -4.08
CA VAL A 199 12.79 -3.38 -2.67
C VAL A 199 14.29 -3.16 -2.51
N HIS A 200 14.68 -2.25 -1.58
CA HIS A 200 16.09 -1.93 -1.33
C HIS A 200 16.80 -3.02 -0.53
N SER A 201 16.11 -3.68 0.41
CA SER A 201 16.63 -4.82 1.17
C SER A 201 15.62 -5.97 1.09
N ALA A 202 15.85 -6.90 0.16
CA ALA A 202 15.11 -8.16 0.05
C ALA A 202 15.80 -9.22 0.90
N HIS A 203 15.12 -9.78 1.91
CA HIS A 203 15.76 -10.66 2.88
C HIS A 203 14.91 -11.86 3.28
N MET A 204 15.58 -12.86 3.88
CA MET A 204 14.99 -14.05 4.49
C MET A 204 15.72 -14.35 5.80
N TYR A 205 14.94 -14.79 6.82
CA TYR A 205 15.43 -15.23 8.14
C TYR A 205 15.54 -16.74 8.25
#